data_0e1a72614e9fb3c20086084ed198b0bf
#
_entry.id   0e1a72614e9fb3c20086084ed198b0bf
#
_cell.length_a   1.000
_cell.length_b   1.000
_cell.length_c   1.000
_cell.angle_alpha   90.00
_cell.angle_beta   90.00
_cell.angle_gamma   90.00
#
_symmetry.space_group_name_H-M   'P 1'
#
loop_
_entity.id
_entity.type
_entity.pdbx_description
1 polymer ?
#
loop_
_entity_poly.entity_id
_entity_poly.type
_entity_poly.pdbx_seq_one_letter_code
_entity_poly.pdbx_strand_id
1 'polypeptide(L)'
;MIRKFIIPASIIILTLIGCGKKNETKDLKVGNTSSTYLEKGSYDIISTESELKWIGKELSTDTHTGPLVLKNGKIDVNENGVIYGEVEIDMTTITVTDMQGKWGKKLEGHLKSPDFFGVEKYPNAFIKFHSEEKQIKDSQINLFGELTIKDITHPITFTAELLDIKPSIIAKANLSFDRSKYDVRFRSGKFFENLGDKLILDDINIDVLLVAN
;
A
#
# COMPACT_ATOMS: atom_id res chain seq x y z
N MET A 1 -77.02 22.21 -54.32
CA MET A 1 -77.32 21.88 -52.91
C MET A 1 -76.30 20.85 -52.48
N ILE A 2 -75.24 21.25 -51.74
CA ILE A 2 -74.14 20.45 -51.39
C ILE A 2 -74.22 20.15 -49.89
N ARG A 3 -74.47 18.90 -49.54
CA ARG A 3 -74.50 18.42 -48.17
C ARG A 3 -73.05 18.16 -47.67
N LYS A 4 -72.68 18.92 -46.69
CA LYS A 4 -71.39 18.67 -45.98
C LYS A 4 -71.54 17.49 -44.99
N PHE A 5 -70.80 16.46 -45.20
CA PHE A 5 -70.60 15.37 -44.22
C PHE A 5 -69.44 15.73 -43.32
N ILE A 6 -69.72 15.79 -42.04
CA ILE A 6 -68.69 15.95 -40.97
C ILE A 6 -68.33 14.52 -40.48
N ILE A 7 -67.08 14.15 -40.61
CA ILE A 7 -66.56 12.90 -40.08
C ILE A 7 -65.81 13.24 -38.77
N PRO A 8 -66.17 12.64 -37.64
CA PRO A 8 -65.35 12.83 -36.41
C PRO A 8 -64.04 12.07 -36.47
N ALA A 9 -62.95 12.75 -36.27
CA ALA A 9 -61.64 12.19 -36.12
C ALA A 9 -61.49 11.49 -34.77
N SER A 10 -61.44 10.15 -34.79
CA SER A 10 -61.07 9.38 -33.58
C SER A 10 -59.58 9.43 -33.41
N ILE A 11 -59.14 10.08 -32.34
CA ILE A 11 -57.74 10.10 -31.91
C ILE A 11 -57.41 8.74 -31.25
N ILE A 12 -56.66 7.91 -31.93
CA ILE A 12 -56.06 6.68 -31.35
C ILE A 12 -54.79 7.12 -30.63
N ILE A 13 -54.82 7.12 -29.30
CA ILE A 13 -53.62 7.28 -28.48
C ILE A 13 -52.89 5.96 -28.44
N LEU A 14 -51.79 5.86 -29.19
CA LEU A 14 -50.88 4.72 -29.17
C LEU A 14 -49.94 4.89 -27.97
N THR A 15 -50.18 4.21 -26.86
CA THR A 15 -49.28 4.15 -25.72
C THR A 15 -48.14 3.23 -26.07
N LEU A 16 -46.97 3.80 -26.43
CA LEU A 16 -45.72 3.09 -26.52
C LEU A 16 -45.22 2.72 -25.11
N ILE A 17 -45.40 1.47 -24.72
CA ILE A 17 -44.76 0.90 -23.54
C ILE A 17 -43.29 0.67 -23.92
N GLY A 18 -42.46 1.69 -23.65
CA GLY A 18 -41.03 1.59 -23.71
C GLY A 18 -40.50 0.75 -22.53
N CYS A 19 -40.13 -0.51 -22.79
CA CYS A 19 -39.43 -1.34 -21.83
C CYS A 19 -37.99 -0.82 -21.73
N GLY A 20 -37.78 0.25 -20.96
CA GLY A 20 -36.47 0.73 -20.57
C GLY A 20 -35.85 -0.23 -19.53
N LYS A 21 -34.87 -1.01 -19.92
CA LYS A 21 -33.97 -1.67 -18.96
C LYS A 21 -33.33 -0.58 -18.08
N LYS A 22 -33.83 -0.43 -16.87
CA LYS A 22 -33.09 0.26 -15.81
C LYS A 22 -31.82 -0.53 -15.56
N ASN A 23 -30.67 0.02 -15.97
CA ASN A 23 -29.40 -0.34 -15.38
C ASN A 23 -29.50 0.05 -13.90
N GLU A 24 -29.74 -0.91 -13.05
CA GLU A 24 -29.49 -0.77 -11.63
C GLU A 24 -27.98 -0.63 -11.46
N THR A 25 -27.51 0.60 -11.44
CA THR A 25 -26.29 0.93 -10.73
C THR A 25 -26.51 0.48 -9.30
N LYS A 26 -25.86 -0.62 -8.95
CA LYS A 26 -25.78 -1.10 -7.58
C LYS A 26 -25.06 0.00 -6.81
N ASP A 27 -25.83 0.89 -6.19
CA ASP A 27 -25.31 1.79 -5.17
C ASP A 27 -24.70 0.88 -4.11
N LEU A 28 -23.37 0.81 -4.11
CA LEU A 28 -22.61 0.30 -2.98
C LEU A 28 -23.00 1.21 -1.82
N LYS A 29 -23.92 0.74 -0.99
CA LYS A 29 -24.20 1.34 0.30
C LYS A 29 -22.85 1.38 1.01
N VAL A 30 -22.23 2.56 1.06
CA VAL A 30 -21.19 2.87 2.02
C VAL A 30 -21.81 2.53 3.37
N GLY A 31 -21.29 1.45 3.95
CA GLY A 31 -21.79 0.95 5.23
C GLY A 31 -21.65 2.04 6.26
N ASN A 32 -22.61 2.13 7.14
CA ASN A 32 -22.66 3.01 8.31
C ASN A 32 -21.25 3.14 8.91
N THR A 33 -20.82 4.38 9.11
CA THR A 33 -19.71 4.78 9.97
C THR A 33 -19.98 4.33 11.41
N SER A 34 -19.83 3.05 11.65
CA SER A 34 -19.63 2.47 12.97
C SER A 34 -18.25 2.94 13.44
N SER A 35 -18.17 3.52 14.61
CA SER A 35 -16.96 4.10 15.20
C SER A 35 -15.73 3.25 14.89
N THR A 36 -14.79 3.84 14.18
CA THR A 36 -13.59 3.22 13.64
C THR A 36 -12.54 3.05 14.76
N TYR A 37 -12.86 2.30 15.79
CA TYR A 37 -11.91 1.95 16.84
C TYR A 37 -11.55 0.47 16.72
N LEU A 38 -10.25 0.19 16.71
CA LEU A 38 -9.79 -1.18 16.92
C LEU A 38 -10.07 -1.56 18.38
N GLU A 39 -10.63 -2.74 18.57
CA GLU A 39 -10.86 -3.29 19.91
C GLU A 39 -9.53 -3.58 20.59
N LYS A 40 -9.48 -3.46 21.93
CA LYS A 40 -8.33 -3.91 22.72
C LYS A 40 -8.05 -5.38 22.40
N GLY A 41 -6.83 -5.67 22.04
CA GLY A 41 -6.45 -7.04 21.69
C GLY A 41 -5.04 -7.10 21.13
N SER A 42 -4.69 -8.27 20.72
CA SER A 42 -3.46 -8.61 20.05
C SER A 42 -3.78 -9.36 18.78
N TYR A 43 -3.27 -8.88 17.67
CA TYR A 43 -3.61 -9.32 16.33
C TYR A 43 -2.32 -9.77 15.63
N ASP A 44 -2.26 -11.03 15.26
CA ASP A 44 -1.13 -11.56 14.51
C ASP A 44 -1.25 -11.20 13.03
N ILE A 45 -0.15 -10.75 12.41
CA ILE A 45 -0.12 -10.41 10.99
C ILE A 45 -0.13 -11.69 10.16
N ILE A 46 -1.07 -11.77 9.22
CA ILE A 46 -1.19 -12.88 8.27
C ILE A 46 -0.28 -12.61 7.08
N SER A 47 0.95 -13.12 7.15
CA SER A 47 1.99 -12.88 6.13
C SER A 47 1.57 -13.30 4.73
N THR A 48 0.76 -14.36 4.60
CA THR A 48 0.29 -14.89 3.30
C THR A 48 -0.82 -14.08 2.66
N GLU A 49 -1.46 -13.19 3.42
CA GLU A 49 -2.52 -12.29 2.94
C GLU A 49 -2.06 -10.83 2.90
N SER A 50 -0.86 -10.56 3.42
CA SER A 50 -0.23 -9.25 3.42
C SER A 50 0.70 -9.09 2.22
N GLU A 51 0.77 -7.88 1.68
CA GLU A 51 1.62 -7.55 0.55
C GLU A 51 2.56 -6.41 0.90
N LEU A 52 3.81 -6.54 0.49
CA LEU A 52 4.84 -5.52 0.59
C LEU A 52 5.52 -5.35 -0.76
N LYS A 53 5.54 -4.13 -1.28
CA LYS A 53 6.14 -3.80 -2.57
C LYS A 53 7.12 -2.65 -2.43
N TRP A 54 8.38 -2.88 -2.79
CA TRP A 54 9.39 -1.82 -2.86
C TRP A 54 9.40 -1.12 -4.22
N ILE A 55 9.76 0.17 -4.21
CA ILE A 55 9.85 1.02 -5.39
C ILE A 55 11.11 1.88 -5.25
N GLY A 56 12.05 1.70 -6.17
CA GLY A 56 13.27 2.49 -6.29
C GLY A 56 13.34 3.18 -7.66
N LYS A 57 14.02 4.34 -7.74
CA LYS A 57 14.09 5.15 -8.96
C LYS A 57 15.53 5.54 -9.29
N GLU A 58 15.89 5.44 -10.57
CA GLU A 58 17.06 6.12 -11.13
C GLU A 58 16.69 7.56 -11.56
N LEU A 59 17.67 8.44 -11.63
CA LEU A 59 17.43 9.84 -12.02
C LEU A 59 16.85 9.97 -13.42
N SER A 60 17.25 9.08 -14.32
CA SER A 60 16.90 9.11 -15.75
C SER A 60 15.45 8.76 -16.09
N THR A 61 14.69 8.13 -15.22
CA THR A 61 13.27 7.76 -15.32
C THR A 61 12.96 6.30 -14.99
N ASP A 62 13.97 5.44 -14.94
CA ASP A 62 13.73 4.02 -14.70
C ASP A 62 13.28 3.80 -13.24
N THR A 63 12.12 3.19 -13.12
CA THR A 63 11.55 2.80 -11.83
C THR A 63 11.59 1.30 -11.73
N HIS A 64 12.25 0.79 -10.71
CA HIS A 64 12.31 -0.64 -10.43
C HIS A 64 11.43 -0.99 -9.23
N THR A 65 10.81 -2.15 -9.28
CA THR A 65 9.88 -2.58 -8.25
C THR A 65 9.83 -4.10 -8.13
N GLY A 66 9.43 -4.54 -6.95
CA GLY A 66 9.19 -5.95 -6.69
C GLY A 66 8.65 -6.20 -5.28
N PRO A 67 8.20 -7.42 -5.00
CA PRO A 67 7.71 -7.80 -3.68
C PRO A 67 8.86 -8.05 -2.70
N LEU A 68 8.47 -7.98 -1.43
CA LEU A 68 9.18 -8.49 -0.25
C LEU A 68 8.17 -9.28 0.59
N VAL A 69 8.63 -10.27 1.33
CA VAL A 69 7.77 -11.08 2.22
C VAL A 69 7.85 -10.55 3.65
N LEU A 70 6.69 -10.31 4.23
CA LEU A 70 6.54 -10.15 5.68
C LEU A 70 6.76 -11.52 6.32
N LYS A 71 7.73 -11.65 7.21
CA LYS A 71 8.06 -12.91 7.86
C LYS A 71 7.12 -13.21 9.02
N ASN A 72 6.95 -12.21 9.87
CA ASN A 72 6.01 -12.22 10.98
C ASN A 72 5.72 -10.79 11.44
N GLY A 73 4.75 -10.64 12.30
CA GLY A 73 4.45 -9.35 12.91
C GLY A 73 3.21 -9.42 13.78
N LYS A 74 3.00 -8.37 14.56
CA LYS A 74 1.95 -8.27 15.52
C LYS A 74 1.47 -6.83 15.67
N ILE A 75 0.20 -6.66 15.93
CA ILE A 75 -0.43 -5.40 16.30
C ILE A 75 -1.08 -5.59 17.67
N ASP A 76 -0.70 -4.78 18.64
CA ASP A 76 -1.30 -4.72 19.96
C ASP A 76 -2.09 -3.42 20.13
N VAL A 77 -3.33 -3.50 20.57
CA VAL A 77 -4.19 -2.37 20.90
C VAL A 77 -4.43 -2.35 22.41
N ASN A 78 -4.00 -1.29 23.08
CA ASN A 78 -4.14 -1.19 24.53
C ASN A 78 -5.54 -0.70 24.95
N GLU A 79 -5.77 -0.59 26.28
CA GLU A 79 -7.04 -0.12 26.87
C GLU A 79 -7.41 1.31 26.46
N ASN A 80 -6.42 2.11 26.11
CA ASN A 80 -6.63 3.49 25.68
C ASN A 80 -6.84 3.58 24.15
N GLY A 81 -6.83 2.46 23.42
CA GLY A 81 -6.97 2.41 21.96
C GLY A 81 -5.69 2.86 21.24
N VAL A 82 -4.55 2.95 21.94
CA VAL A 82 -3.26 3.19 21.31
C VAL A 82 -2.76 1.90 20.68
N ILE A 83 -2.31 2.01 19.44
CA ILE A 83 -1.82 0.89 18.63
C ILE A 83 -0.30 0.82 18.77
N TYR A 84 0.22 -0.38 18.90
CA TYR A 84 1.63 -0.72 18.81
C TYR A 84 1.77 -1.81 17.77
N GLY A 85 2.79 -1.74 16.94
CA GLY A 85 3.07 -2.77 15.94
C GLY A 85 4.54 -3.10 15.85
N GLU A 86 4.82 -4.35 15.56
CA GLU A 86 6.16 -4.84 15.25
C GLU A 86 6.06 -5.79 14.05
N VAL A 87 6.91 -5.57 13.04
CA VAL A 87 6.92 -6.34 11.79
C VAL A 87 8.36 -6.70 11.44
N GLU A 88 8.58 -7.97 11.12
CA GLU A 88 9.83 -8.50 10.58
C GLU A 88 9.66 -8.79 9.08
N ILE A 89 10.61 -8.31 8.28
CA ILE A 89 10.62 -8.42 6.82
C ILE A 89 11.80 -9.30 6.41
N ASP A 90 11.54 -10.32 5.58
CA ASP A 90 12.58 -11.18 5.02
C ASP A 90 13.25 -10.53 3.81
N MET A 91 14.41 -9.93 4.01
CA MET A 91 15.19 -9.25 2.97
C MET A 91 15.76 -10.23 1.92
N THR A 92 15.84 -11.51 2.23
CA THR A 92 16.31 -12.52 1.27
C THR A 92 15.31 -12.77 0.14
N THR A 93 14.05 -12.39 0.35
CA THR A 93 12.94 -12.53 -0.60
C THR A 93 12.85 -11.40 -1.61
N ILE A 94 13.70 -10.36 -1.51
CA ILE A 94 13.68 -9.24 -2.45
C ILE A 94 13.81 -9.74 -3.89
N THR A 95 12.86 -9.39 -4.73
CA THR A 95 12.82 -9.73 -6.16
C THR A 95 12.51 -8.51 -7.00
N VAL A 96 12.71 -8.62 -8.32
CA VAL A 96 12.44 -7.59 -9.32
C VAL A 96 11.38 -8.10 -10.28
N THR A 97 10.28 -7.35 -10.45
CA THR A 97 9.14 -7.80 -11.26
C THR A 97 8.86 -6.94 -12.50
N ASP A 98 9.40 -5.73 -12.56
CA ASP A 98 9.31 -4.82 -13.71
C ASP A 98 10.29 -5.18 -14.84
N MET A 99 11.33 -5.97 -14.54
CA MET A 99 12.31 -6.45 -15.50
C MET A 99 12.27 -7.98 -15.59
N GLN A 100 12.36 -8.50 -16.81
CA GLN A 100 12.35 -9.95 -17.03
C GLN A 100 13.73 -10.51 -17.39
N GLY A 101 13.89 -11.82 -17.19
CA GLY A 101 15.02 -12.60 -17.63
C GLY A 101 16.33 -12.23 -16.93
N LYS A 102 17.41 -12.17 -17.72
CA LYS A 102 18.78 -11.99 -17.23
C LYS A 102 18.98 -10.66 -16.47
N TRP A 103 18.34 -9.58 -16.90
CA TRP A 103 18.55 -8.28 -16.32
C TRP A 103 17.87 -8.14 -14.97
N GLY A 104 16.62 -8.64 -14.81
CA GLY A 104 15.94 -8.67 -13.52
C GLY A 104 16.75 -9.47 -12.50
N LYS A 105 17.23 -10.67 -12.86
CA LYS A 105 18.07 -11.49 -11.97
C LYS A 105 19.38 -10.80 -11.59
N LYS A 106 19.99 -10.04 -12.52
CA LYS A 106 21.21 -9.27 -12.22
C LYS A 106 20.94 -8.18 -11.20
N LEU A 107 19.80 -7.46 -11.34
CA LEU A 107 19.41 -6.43 -10.38
C LEU A 107 19.08 -7.04 -9.01
N GLU A 108 18.33 -8.16 -8.96
CA GLU A 108 18.07 -8.90 -7.71
C GLU A 108 19.37 -9.27 -6.99
N GLY A 109 20.33 -9.85 -7.71
CA GLY A 109 21.63 -10.20 -7.14
C GLY A 109 22.37 -8.98 -6.59
N HIS A 110 22.27 -7.83 -7.29
CA HIS A 110 22.89 -6.60 -6.83
C HIS A 110 22.20 -6.03 -5.60
N LEU A 111 20.86 -6.01 -5.55
CA LEU A 111 20.10 -5.57 -4.37
C LEU A 111 20.44 -6.42 -3.13
N LYS A 112 20.70 -7.72 -3.32
CA LYS A 112 21.09 -8.64 -2.24
C LYS A 112 22.55 -8.52 -1.82
N SER A 113 23.41 -7.95 -2.67
CA SER A 113 24.86 -7.86 -2.46
C SER A 113 25.25 -6.92 -1.30
N PRO A 114 26.50 -7.01 -0.80
CA PRO A 114 27.03 -6.09 0.21
C PRO A 114 27.02 -4.61 -0.21
N ASP A 115 27.07 -4.31 -1.52
CA ASP A 115 26.99 -2.94 -2.05
C ASP A 115 25.62 -2.29 -1.83
N PHE A 116 24.59 -3.10 -1.58
CA PHE A 116 23.23 -2.66 -1.31
C PHE A 116 22.76 -3.10 0.08
N PHE A 117 21.84 -4.08 0.16
CA PHE A 117 21.24 -4.49 1.43
C PHE A 117 22.06 -5.54 2.19
N GLY A 118 23.01 -6.23 1.54
CA GLY A 118 23.89 -7.20 2.19
C GLY A 118 23.13 -8.31 2.89
N VAL A 119 22.13 -8.91 2.22
CA VAL A 119 21.13 -9.80 2.84
C VAL A 119 21.72 -11.07 3.44
N GLU A 120 22.91 -11.49 3.01
CA GLU A 120 23.63 -12.62 3.62
C GLU A 120 24.00 -12.32 5.09
N LYS A 121 24.40 -11.09 5.37
CA LYS A 121 24.74 -10.63 6.72
C LYS A 121 23.53 -10.08 7.47
N TYR A 122 22.61 -9.44 6.74
CA TYR A 122 21.45 -8.74 7.27
C TYR A 122 20.16 -9.29 6.63
N PRO A 123 19.77 -10.54 6.98
CA PRO A 123 18.65 -11.20 6.31
C PRO A 123 17.27 -10.59 6.60
N ASN A 124 17.17 -9.80 7.66
CA ASN A 124 15.90 -9.22 8.09
C ASN A 124 15.98 -7.69 8.22
N ALA A 125 14.85 -7.03 7.97
CA ALA A 125 14.60 -5.66 8.37
C ALA A 125 13.43 -5.64 9.36
N PHE A 126 13.36 -4.61 10.20
CA PHE A 126 12.34 -4.51 11.24
C PHE A 126 11.71 -3.12 11.25
N ILE A 127 10.43 -3.08 11.51
CA ILE A 127 9.73 -1.83 11.81
C ILE A 127 8.95 -2.00 13.11
N LYS A 128 9.12 -1.05 14.04
CA LYS A 128 8.32 -0.91 15.25
C LYS A 128 7.60 0.41 15.15
N PHE A 129 6.32 0.43 15.46
CA PHE A 129 5.54 1.66 15.38
C PHE A 129 4.48 1.73 16.47
N HIS A 130 3.98 2.94 16.70
CA HIS A 130 2.85 3.19 17.60
C HIS A 130 2.03 4.38 17.10
N SER A 131 0.79 4.47 17.55
CA SER A 131 -0.03 5.67 17.41
C SER A 131 0.09 6.53 18.67
N GLU A 132 0.07 7.85 18.54
CA GLU A 132 -0.04 8.76 19.70
C GLU A 132 -1.49 8.98 20.11
N GLU A 133 -2.40 8.93 19.14
CA GLU A 133 -3.81 9.20 19.33
C GLU A 133 -4.65 7.93 19.30
N LYS A 134 -5.70 7.96 20.13
CA LYS A 134 -6.75 6.96 20.18
C LYS A 134 -7.66 7.01 18.93
N GLN A 135 -7.70 8.15 18.25
CA GLN A 135 -8.70 8.43 17.22
C GLN A 135 -8.19 8.13 15.82
N ILE A 136 -8.88 7.20 15.19
CA ILE A 136 -8.82 7.01 13.74
C ILE A 136 -9.77 8.01 13.11
N LYS A 137 -9.23 9.02 12.47
CA LYS A 137 -10.02 10.04 11.78
C LYS A 137 -10.10 9.71 10.31
N ASP A 138 -11.30 9.67 9.77
CA ASP A 138 -11.54 9.39 8.34
C ASP A 138 -10.83 8.09 7.86
N SER A 139 -10.85 7.04 8.69
CA SER A 139 -10.15 5.77 8.48
C SER A 139 -8.61 5.86 8.44
N GLN A 140 -8.03 7.01 8.75
CA GLN A 140 -6.58 7.22 8.74
C GLN A 140 -6.02 7.34 10.16
N ILE A 141 -4.82 6.80 10.34
CA ILE A 141 -4.07 6.87 11.58
C ILE A 141 -2.61 7.23 11.29
N ASN A 142 -2.08 8.20 12.04
CA ASN A 142 -0.67 8.55 11.99
C ASN A 142 0.12 7.63 12.92
N LEU A 143 1.16 7.04 12.39
CA LEU A 143 2.03 6.10 13.05
C LEU A 143 3.45 6.66 13.10
N PHE A 144 4.08 6.50 14.25
CA PHE A 144 5.44 6.93 14.56
C PHE A 144 6.24 5.70 14.96
N GLY A 145 7.45 5.59 14.49
CA GLY A 145 8.20 4.38 14.78
C GLY A 145 9.67 4.46 14.40
N GLU A 146 10.27 3.29 14.35
CA GLU A 146 11.66 3.06 14.02
C GLU A 146 11.76 1.98 12.94
N LEU A 147 12.50 2.29 11.89
CA LEU A 147 12.86 1.35 10.83
C LEU A 147 14.32 0.93 11.01
N THR A 148 14.56 -0.37 11.04
CA THR A 148 15.91 -0.95 11.13
C THR A 148 16.24 -1.71 9.85
N ILE A 149 17.30 -1.30 9.16
CA ILE A 149 17.87 -1.97 7.98
C ILE A 149 19.38 -2.06 8.18
N LYS A 150 19.99 -3.19 7.90
CA LYS A 150 21.43 -3.43 8.10
C LYS A 150 21.91 -3.12 9.53
N ASP A 151 21.12 -3.46 10.54
CA ASP A 151 21.36 -3.14 11.96
C ASP A 151 21.44 -1.63 12.29
N ILE A 152 21.05 -0.77 11.38
CA ILE A 152 20.98 0.68 11.57
C ILE A 152 19.51 1.07 11.74
N THR A 153 19.21 1.81 12.80
CA THR A 153 17.84 2.22 13.14
C THR A 153 17.67 3.73 13.00
N HIS A 154 16.60 4.12 12.31
CA HIS A 154 16.19 5.51 12.19
C HIS A 154 14.70 5.69 12.44
N PRO A 155 14.27 6.87 12.94
CA PRO A 155 12.86 7.17 13.08
C PRO A 155 12.17 7.22 11.71
N ILE A 156 10.91 6.76 11.68
CA ILE A 156 10.01 6.82 10.53
C ILE A 156 8.63 7.27 10.98
N THR A 157 7.95 8.02 10.13
CA THR A 157 6.54 8.37 10.32
C THR A 157 5.77 8.07 9.04
N PHE A 158 4.56 7.56 9.19
CA PHE A 158 3.70 7.24 8.06
C PHE A 158 2.23 7.26 8.48
N THR A 159 1.34 7.34 7.49
CA THR A 159 -0.10 7.24 7.70
C THR A 159 -0.58 5.89 7.18
N ALA A 160 -1.34 5.17 7.99
CA ALA A 160 -2.07 3.98 7.57
C ALA A 160 -3.55 4.31 7.36
N GLU A 161 -4.13 3.74 6.31
CA GLU A 161 -5.57 3.77 6.02
C GLU A 161 -6.17 2.43 6.40
N LEU A 162 -7.12 2.42 7.32
CA LEU A 162 -7.89 1.23 7.66
C LEU A 162 -8.98 1.00 6.62
N LEU A 163 -8.92 -0.14 5.94
CA LEU A 163 -9.90 -0.55 4.94
C LEU A 163 -11.01 -1.38 5.56
N ASP A 164 -10.65 -2.24 6.54
CA ASP A 164 -11.58 -3.04 7.31
C ASP A 164 -11.02 -3.34 8.70
N ILE A 165 -11.90 -3.67 9.64
CA ILE A 165 -11.54 -4.03 11.02
C ILE A 165 -12.21 -5.32 11.48
N LYS A 166 -13.11 -5.92 10.69
CA LYS A 166 -13.82 -7.18 10.97
C LYS A 166 -14.15 -7.92 9.69
N PRO A 167 -13.92 -9.24 9.59
CA PRO A 167 -13.40 -10.14 10.64
C PRO A 167 -11.91 -9.97 10.91
N SER A 168 -11.14 -9.35 10.00
CA SER A 168 -9.71 -9.09 10.12
C SER A 168 -9.42 -7.60 9.99
N ILE A 169 -8.34 -7.12 10.56
CA ILE A 169 -7.82 -5.78 10.31
C ILE A 169 -7.18 -5.80 8.93
N ILE A 170 -7.62 -4.89 8.06
CA ILE A 170 -7.01 -4.67 6.74
C ILE A 170 -6.60 -3.21 6.66
N ALA A 171 -5.32 -2.96 6.46
CA ALA A 171 -4.76 -1.62 6.39
C ALA A 171 -3.84 -1.45 5.19
N LYS A 172 -3.83 -0.25 4.63
CA LYS A 172 -2.84 0.18 3.63
C LYS A 172 -1.93 1.24 4.21
N ALA A 173 -0.67 1.23 3.80
CA ALA A 173 0.27 2.30 4.10
C ALA A 173 1.23 2.52 2.93
N ASN A 174 1.73 3.73 2.80
CA ASN A 174 2.87 4.06 1.96
C ASN A 174 3.95 4.66 2.86
N LEU A 175 5.12 4.03 2.85
CA LEU A 175 6.27 4.48 3.62
C LEU A 175 7.35 4.95 2.66
N SER A 176 8.08 5.99 3.06
CA SER A 176 9.27 6.43 2.33
C SER A 176 10.43 6.55 3.30
N PHE A 177 11.59 6.06 2.89
CA PHE A 177 12.82 6.19 3.67
C PHE A 177 14.03 6.48 2.78
N ASP A 178 15.00 7.17 3.35
CA ASP A 178 16.26 7.49 2.72
C ASP A 178 17.25 6.33 2.94
N ARG A 179 17.53 5.55 1.90
CA ARG A 179 18.43 4.39 1.94
C ARG A 179 19.86 4.72 2.36
N SER A 180 20.30 5.96 2.09
CA SER A 180 21.66 6.40 2.42
C SER A 180 21.91 6.43 3.93
N LYS A 181 20.87 6.62 4.75
CA LYS A 181 20.94 6.57 6.20
C LYS A 181 21.22 5.16 6.74
N TYR A 182 20.96 4.12 5.95
CA TYR A 182 21.17 2.71 6.29
C TYR A 182 22.42 2.12 5.63
N ASP A 183 23.39 2.98 5.30
CA ASP A 183 24.63 2.58 4.65
C ASP A 183 24.45 1.83 3.32
N VAL A 184 23.39 2.16 2.57
CA VAL A 184 23.16 1.72 1.20
C VAL A 184 23.64 2.82 0.26
N ARG A 185 24.92 2.75 -0.11
CA ARG A 185 25.64 3.88 -0.74
C ARG A 185 25.66 3.86 -2.26
N PHE A 186 25.50 2.69 -2.87
CA PHE A 186 25.72 2.52 -4.31
C PHE A 186 24.98 3.57 -5.15
N ARG A 187 25.75 4.34 -5.93
CA ARG A 187 25.27 5.43 -6.79
C ARG A 187 24.36 6.47 -6.10
N SER A 188 24.52 6.68 -4.82
CA SER A 188 23.88 7.78 -4.10
C SER A 188 24.68 9.08 -4.30
N GLY A 189 23.99 10.16 -4.63
CA GLY A 189 24.59 11.49 -4.78
C GLY A 189 25.17 12.05 -3.49
N LYS A 190 24.89 11.45 -2.33
CA LYS A 190 25.47 11.82 -1.03
C LYS A 190 26.90 11.30 -0.84
N PHE A 191 27.26 10.24 -1.55
CA PHE A 191 28.55 9.58 -1.41
C PHE A 191 29.43 9.66 -2.66
N PHE A 192 28.84 9.89 -3.83
CA PHE A 192 29.55 9.91 -5.11
C PHE A 192 29.19 11.13 -5.93
N GLU A 193 30.19 11.74 -6.53
CA GLU A 193 30.05 12.86 -7.46
C GLU A 193 30.03 12.38 -8.92
N ASN A 194 29.55 13.24 -9.82
CA ASN A 194 29.57 13.04 -11.27
C ASN A 194 28.86 11.77 -11.78
N LEU A 195 27.81 11.34 -11.09
CA LEU A 195 27.05 10.17 -11.47
C LEU A 195 26.20 10.34 -12.74
N GLY A 196 25.80 11.59 -13.07
CA GLY A 196 24.92 11.87 -14.19
C GLY A 196 23.66 11.01 -14.14
N ASP A 197 23.25 10.44 -15.27
CA ASP A 197 22.06 9.59 -15.39
C ASP A 197 22.14 8.28 -14.62
N LYS A 198 23.32 7.94 -14.08
CA LYS A 198 23.52 6.72 -13.27
C LYS A 198 23.18 6.93 -11.79
N LEU A 199 22.77 8.12 -11.40
CA LEU A 199 22.39 8.41 -10.03
C LEU A 199 21.11 7.65 -9.70
N ILE A 200 21.12 6.96 -8.54
CA ILE A 200 19.95 6.30 -7.98
C ILE A 200 19.43 7.18 -6.84
N LEU A 201 18.15 7.54 -6.90
CA LEU A 201 17.53 8.34 -5.85
C LEU A 201 17.63 7.62 -4.49
N ASP A 202 17.82 8.41 -3.44
CA ASP A 202 17.98 7.84 -2.10
C ASP A 202 16.65 7.47 -1.46
N ASP A 203 15.54 8.08 -1.89
CA ASP A 203 14.21 7.77 -1.39
C ASP A 203 13.69 6.46 -2.00
N ILE A 204 13.44 5.51 -1.12
CA ILE A 204 12.78 4.25 -1.43
C ILE A 204 11.36 4.32 -0.88
N ASN A 205 10.39 3.97 -1.71
CA ASN A 205 8.99 3.87 -1.30
C ASN A 205 8.61 2.41 -1.09
N ILE A 206 7.75 2.18 -0.10
CA ILE A 206 7.20 0.87 0.22
C ILE A 206 5.68 1.00 0.26
N ASP A 207 4.99 0.28 -0.63
CA ASP A 207 3.54 0.09 -0.57
C ASP A 207 3.25 -1.15 0.27
N VAL A 208 2.33 -1.02 1.19
CA VAL A 208 1.93 -2.09 2.13
C VAL A 208 0.43 -2.30 2.06
N LEU A 209 0.02 -3.55 1.94
CA LEU A 209 -1.29 -4.05 2.35
C LEU A 209 -1.06 -5.03 3.50
N LEU A 210 -1.59 -4.72 4.67
CA LEU A 210 -1.42 -5.53 5.87
C LEU A 210 -2.76 -6.15 6.26
N VAL A 211 -2.75 -7.44 6.55
CA VAL A 211 -3.90 -8.20 7.09
C VAL A 211 -3.50 -8.81 8.42
N ALA A 212 -4.35 -8.64 9.45
CA ALA A 212 -4.11 -9.18 10.80
C ALA A 212 -5.40 -9.67 11.46
N ASN A 213 -5.32 -10.70 12.32
CA ASN A 213 -6.44 -11.26 13.06
C ASN A 213 -6.03 -11.78 14.46
#